data_3df10bfbac2202ef5ac7e017186f69d8
#
_entry.id   3df10bfbac2202ef5ac7e017186f69d8
#
_cell.length_a   1.000
_cell.length_b   1.000
_cell.length_c   1.000
_cell.angle_alpha   90.00
_cell.angle_beta   90.00
_cell.angle_gamma   90.00
#
_symmetry.space_group_name_H-M   'P 1'
#
loop_
_entity.id
_entity.type
_entity.pdbx_description
1 polymer ?
#
loop_
_entity_poly.entity_id
_entity_poly.type
_entity_poly.pdbx_seq_one_letter_code
_entity_poly.pdbx_strand_id
1 'polypeptide(L)'
;FYYCFDKSEKNIDAIIAEVTNTPWKQRYCYVLDCQNSEKKNIFKNIKDKKLHVSPFFPMDHEYHFSISKPEKTITIKIDNLNQGVKVHEALLSLNKEDFSKKSLIKALINFPFMTVKVVTAIHWQAIKLWFKGAKLYNNPH
;
A
#
# COMPACT_ATOMS: atom_id res chain seq x y z
N PHE A 1 -2.98 -4.64 -4.79
CA PHE A 1 -1.93 -5.69 -4.77
C PHE A 1 -2.41 -6.89 -5.55
N TYR A 2 -1.63 -7.34 -6.54
CA TYR A 2 -1.94 -8.48 -7.39
C TYR A 2 -0.90 -9.58 -7.12
N TYR A 3 -1.36 -10.76 -6.70
CA TYR A 3 -0.52 -11.91 -6.48
C TYR A 3 -0.43 -12.72 -7.77
N CYS A 4 0.77 -12.81 -8.35
CA CYS A 4 1.04 -13.56 -9.57
C CYS A 4 1.53 -14.95 -9.19
N PHE A 5 0.72 -15.96 -9.48
CA PHE A 5 1.06 -17.35 -9.22
C PHE A 5 1.82 -17.98 -10.38
N ASP A 6 2.62 -19.01 -10.08
CA ASP A 6 3.26 -19.86 -11.08
C ASP A 6 2.21 -20.68 -11.87
N LYS A 7 2.65 -21.39 -12.90
CA LYS A 7 1.77 -22.26 -13.71
C LYS A 7 1.09 -23.36 -12.90
N SER A 8 1.64 -23.75 -11.76
CA SER A 8 1.07 -24.77 -10.87
C SER A 8 0.03 -24.21 -9.90
N GLU A 9 -0.15 -22.88 -9.85
CA GLU A 9 -0.99 -22.15 -8.91
C GLU A 9 -0.67 -22.38 -7.42
N LYS A 10 0.51 -22.94 -7.14
CA LYS A 10 0.94 -23.27 -5.77
C LYS A 10 1.89 -22.24 -5.17
N ASN A 11 2.72 -21.64 -6.01
CA ASN A 11 3.73 -20.68 -5.58
C ASN A 11 3.41 -19.28 -6.11
N ILE A 12 3.87 -18.27 -5.41
CA ILE A 12 3.75 -16.88 -5.81
C ILE A 12 5.10 -16.47 -6.40
N ASP A 13 5.14 -16.21 -7.70
CA ASP A 13 6.32 -15.78 -8.41
C ASP A 13 6.63 -14.30 -8.17
N ALA A 14 5.59 -13.47 -8.15
CA ALA A 14 5.72 -12.05 -7.94
C ALA A 14 4.46 -11.44 -7.30
N ILE A 15 4.62 -10.27 -6.68
CA ILE A 15 3.51 -9.43 -6.27
C ILE A 15 3.66 -8.08 -6.96
N ILE A 16 2.60 -7.62 -7.64
CA ILE A 16 2.55 -6.29 -8.22
C ILE A 16 1.82 -5.37 -7.23
N ALA A 17 2.52 -4.34 -6.75
CA ALA A 17 1.94 -3.28 -5.95
C ALA A 17 1.65 -2.06 -6.84
N GLU A 18 0.39 -1.90 -7.25
CA GLU A 18 -0.07 -0.74 -8.01
C GLU A 18 -0.37 0.41 -7.04
N VAL A 19 0.28 1.54 -7.25
CA VAL A 19 0.12 2.75 -6.45
C VAL A 19 -0.37 3.88 -7.36
N THR A 20 -1.43 4.56 -6.93
CA THR A 20 -1.95 5.76 -7.59
C THR A 20 -1.90 6.92 -6.61
N ASN A 21 -1.36 8.06 -7.03
CA ASN A 21 -1.32 9.24 -6.18
C ASN A 21 -2.60 10.10 -6.33
N THR A 22 -2.88 10.89 -5.30
CA THR A 22 -3.96 11.86 -5.27
C THR A 22 -3.34 13.24 -5.01
N PRO A 23 -3.69 14.30 -5.76
CA PRO A 23 -4.76 14.42 -6.75
C PRO A 23 -4.34 14.15 -8.22
N TRP A 24 -3.04 13.95 -8.51
CA TRP A 24 -2.51 13.91 -9.88
C TRP A 24 -2.92 12.68 -10.70
N LYS A 25 -3.42 11.61 -10.02
CA LYS A 25 -3.83 10.34 -10.64
C LYS A 25 -2.72 9.63 -11.43
N GLN A 26 -1.47 9.94 -11.13
CA GLN A 26 -0.33 9.22 -11.67
C GLN A 26 -0.28 7.82 -11.07
N ARG A 27 0.14 6.84 -11.87
CA ARG A 27 0.17 5.43 -11.48
C ARG A 27 1.56 4.85 -11.67
N TYR A 28 1.99 4.03 -10.71
CA TYR A 28 3.23 3.26 -10.81
C TYR A 28 3.02 1.86 -10.23
N CYS A 29 3.59 0.84 -10.89
CA CYS A 29 3.53 -0.56 -10.46
C CYS A 29 4.90 -1.02 -9.99
N TYR A 30 5.02 -1.33 -8.70
CA TYR A 30 6.21 -1.97 -8.14
C TYR A 30 6.09 -3.48 -8.33
N VAL A 31 7.05 -4.09 -9.03
CA VAL A 31 7.16 -5.55 -9.14
C VAL A 31 8.05 -6.06 -8.02
N LEU A 32 7.48 -6.88 -7.14
CA LEU A 32 8.12 -7.48 -5.98
C LEU A 32 8.38 -8.95 -6.28
N ASP A 33 9.65 -9.33 -6.37
CA ASP A 33 10.06 -10.71 -6.62
C ASP A 33 9.81 -11.59 -5.39
N CYS A 34 9.19 -12.76 -5.59
CA CYS A 34 8.86 -13.71 -4.55
C CYS A 34 9.58 -15.06 -4.69
N GLN A 35 10.32 -15.29 -5.77
CA GLN A 35 10.92 -16.60 -6.11
C GLN A 35 11.88 -17.14 -5.04
N ASN A 36 12.63 -16.27 -4.36
CA ASN A 36 13.57 -16.67 -3.31
C ASN A 36 12.93 -16.85 -1.93
N SER A 37 11.61 -16.83 -1.85
CA SER A 37 10.87 -16.80 -0.58
C SER A 37 9.94 -17.99 -0.39
N GLU A 38 10.10 -19.07 -1.14
CA GLU A 38 9.20 -20.24 -1.19
C GLU A 38 8.87 -20.87 0.18
N LYS A 39 9.76 -20.75 1.15
CA LYS A 39 9.56 -21.26 2.52
C LYS A 39 9.09 -20.21 3.52
N LYS A 40 8.85 -18.97 3.11
CA LYS A 40 8.49 -17.88 4.01
C LYS A 40 7.03 -17.47 3.81
N ASN A 41 6.31 -17.30 4.90
CA ASN A 41 4.94 -16.76 4.86
C ASN A 41 4.90 -15.25 4.62
N ILE A 42 6.05 -14.58 4.57
CA ILE A 42 6.18 -13.13 4.36
C ILE A 42 7.23 -12.85 3.29
N PHE A 43 6.81 -12.15 2.24
CA PHE A 43 7.67 -11.66 1.16
C PHE A 43 8.22 -10.29 1.52
N LYS A 44 9.54 -10.12 1.44
CA LYS A 44 10.22 -8.85 1.73
C LYS A 44 10.93 -8.35 0.48
N ASN A 45 10.71 -7.08 0.15
CA ASN A 45 11.33 -6.42 -0.99
C ASN A 45 11.66 -4.97 -0.63
N ILE A 46 12.76 -4.46 -1.19
CA ILE A 46 13.15 -3.05 -1.10
C ILE A 46 13.08 -2.44 -2.49
N LYS A 47 12.46 -1.28 -2.61
CA LYS A 47 12.30 -0.53 -3.86
C LYS A 47 12.48 0.96 -3.61
N ASP A 48 13.17 1.65 -4.50
CA ASP A 48 13.20 3.12 -4.49
C ASP A 48 11.81 3.67 -4.69
N LYS A 49 11.51 4.78 -4.04
CA LYS A 49 10.28 5.53 -4.26
C LYS A 49 10.28 6.13 -5.68
N LYS A 50 9.33 5.71 -6.52
CA LYS A 50 9.20 6.16 -7.92
C LYS A 50 7.98 7.05 -8.17
N LEU A 51 7.10 7.22 -7.16
CA LEU A 51 5.88 8.00 -7.27
C LEU A 51 5.78 9.01 -6.13
N HIS A 52 5.49 10.26 -6.47
CA HIS A 52 5.23 11.32 -5.48
C HIS A 52 3.80 11.17 -4.93
N VAL A 53 3.66 10.43 -3.83
CA VAL A 53 2.34 10.11 -3.24
C VAL A 53 1.88 11.09 -2.16
N SER A 54 2.78 11.93 -1.67
CA SER A 54 2.49 12.89 -0.61
C SER A 54 3.37 14.13 -0.74
N PRO A 55 2.83 15.33 -0.63
CA PRO A 55 3.61 16.57 -0.69
C PRO A 55 4.51 16.77 0.53
N PHE A 56 4.44 15.93 1.56
CA PHE A 56 5.21 16.04 2.79
C PHE A 56 6.48 15.16 2.81
N PHE A 57 6.68 14.30 1.79
CA PHE A 57 7.83 13.41 1.70
C PHE A 57 8.53 13.56 0.34
N PRO A 58 9.85 13.84 0.32
CA PRO A 58 10.62 13.93 -0.90
C PRO A 58 10.70 12.59 -1.64
N MET A 59 11.36 12.56 -2.82
CA MET A 59 11.45 11.36 -3.66
C MET A 59 12.62 10.44 -3.29
N ASP A 60 13.62 10.93 -2.57
CA ASP A 60 14.84 10.23 -2.17
C ASP A 60 14.63 9.24 -1.00
N HIS A 61 13.57 8.47 -1.08
CA HIS A 61 13.17 7.49 -0.08
C HIS A 61 13.17 6.08 -0.66
N GLU A 62 13.24 5.09 0.24
CA GLU A 62 13.06 3.67 -0.06
C GLU A 62 11.79 3.12 0.58
N TYR A 63 11.11 2.22 -0.12
CA TYR A 63 10.01 1.44 0.40
C TYR A 63 10.45 0.03 0.74
N HIS A 64 10.32 -0.36 2.00
CA HIS A 64 10.53 -1.73 2.46
C HIS A 64 9.17 -2.42 2.59
N PHE A 65 8.86 -3.24 1.60
CA PHE A 65 7.64 -4.05 1.57
C PHE A 65 7.79 -5.31 2.40
N SER A 66 6.77 -5.62 3.22
CA SER A 66 6.62 -6.90 3.91
C SER A 66 5.18 -7.35 3.74
N ILE A 67 4.97 -8.39 2.92
CA ILE A 67 3.63 -8.82 2.47
C ILE A 67 3.46 -10.30 2.79
N SER A 68 2.36 -10.66 3.47
CA SER A 68 2.06 -12.06 3.77
C SER A 68 1.46 -12.80 2.57
N LYS A 69 1.52 -14.14 2.58
CA LYS A 69 0.71 -14.96 1.69
C LYS A 69 -0.79 -14.67 1.88
N PRO A 70 -1.60 -14.79 0.81
CA PRO A 70 -3.05 -14.58 0.88
C PRO A 70 -3.75 -15.84 1.46
N GLU A 71 -3.79 -15.94 2.78
CA GLU A 71 -4.47 -17.01 3.51
C GLU A 71 -5.76 -16.51 4.17
N LYS A 72 -6.01 -16.87 5.44
CA LYS A 72 -7.16 -16.34 6.22
C LYS A 72 -7.03 -14.86 6.50
N THR A 73 -5.79 -14.39 6.64
CA THR A 73 -5.46 -12.97 6.82
C THR A 73 -4.40 -12.56 5.81
N ILE A 74 -4.48 -11.33 5.35
CA ILE A 74 -3.43 -10.68 4.55
C ILE A 74 -2.91 -9.50 5.37
N THR A 75 -1.60 -9.45 5.56
CA THR A 75 -0.92 -8.31 6.16
C THR A 75 0.05 -7.72 5.16
N ILE A 76 -0.09 -6.43 4.90
CA ILE A 76 0.78 -5.67 4.01
C ILE A 76 1.34 -4.51 4.83
N LYS A 77 2.66 -4.49 4.95
CA LYS A 77 3.39 -3.44 5.63
C LYS A 77 4.35 -2.78 4.65
N ILE A 78 4.37 -1.47 4.65
CA ILE A 78 5.29 -0.65 3.85
C ILE A 78 5.95 0.34 4.79
N ASP A 79 7.22 0.12 5.08
CA ASP A 79 8.05 1.09 5.78
C ASP A 79 8.68 2.04 4.75
N ASN A 80 8.55 3.33 4.97
CA ASN A 80 9.19 4.38 4.18
C ASN A 80 10.44 4.85 4.92
N LEU A 81 11.61 4.67 4.30
CA LEU A 81 12.90 5.01 4.88
C LEU A 81 13.54 6.17 4.13
N ASN A 82 14.18 7.06 4.88
CA ASN A 82 15.08 8.09 4.38
C ASN A 82 16.46 7.83 4.97
N GLN A 83 17.47 7.56 4.13
CA GLN A 83 18.86 7.27 4.56
C GLN A 83 18.94 6.22 5.68
N GLY A 84 18.14 5.13 5.55
CA GLY A 84 18.08 4.04 6.53
C GLY A 84 17.23 4.32 7.78
N VAL A 85 16.72 5.53 7.97
CA VAL A 85 15.83 5.89 9.09
C VAL A 85 14.37 5.77 8.66
N LYS A 86 13.58 5.01 9.41
CA LYS A 86 12.13 4.88 9.15
C LYS A 86 11.41 6.19 9.50
N VAL A 87 10.83 6.83 8.48
CA VAL A 87 10.10 8.10 8.61
C VAL A 87 8.58 7.93 8.59
N HIS A 88 8.09 6.84 8.00
CA HIS A 88 6.66 6.54 7.94
C HIS A 88 6.42 5.04 7.82
N GLU A 89 5.28 4.58 8.31
CA GLU A 89 4.81 3.20 8.19
C GLU A 89 3.36 3.19 7.72
N ALA A 90 3.07 2.37 6.73
CA ALA A 90 1.70 2.03 6.34
C ALA A 90 1.46 0.55 6.61
N LEU A 91 0.41 0.22 7.35
CA LEU A 91 0.01 -1.15 7.68
C LEU A 91 -1.44 -1.38 7.25
N LEU A 92 -1.65 -2.42 6.45
CA LEU A 92 -2.96 -2.92 6.07
C LEU A 92 -3.09 -4.36 6.55
N SER A 93 -4.14 -4.65 7.32
CA SER A 93 -4.50 -6.01 7.72
C SER A 93 -5.94 -6.29 7.29
N LEU A 94 -6.12 -7.37 6.55
CA LEU A 94 -7.41 -7.79 5.97
C LEU A 94 -7.72 -9.22 6.41
N ASN A 95 -8.97 -9.49 6.75
CA ASN A 95 -9.48 -10.83 7.00
C ASN A 95 -10.26 -11.31 5.78
N LYS A 96 -10.07 -12.59 5.43
CA LYS A 96 -10.86 -13.24 4.40
C LYS A 96 -12.31 -13.37 4.85
N GLU A 97 -13.23 -12.94 4.01
CA GLU A 97 -14.67 -13.16 4.18
C GLU A 97 -15.19 -14.01 3.00
N ASP A 98 -16.17 -14.86 3.27
CA ASP A 98 -16.80 -15.65 2.21
C ASP A 98 -17.55 -14.73 1.24
N PHE A 99 -17.40 -15.01 -0.05
CA PHE A 99 -18.10 -14.26 -1.10
C PHE A 99 -19.57 -14.72 -1.15
N SER A 100 -20.41 -14.06 -0.39
CA SER A 100 -21.85 -14.34 -0.29
C SER A 100 -22.68 -13.05 -0.36
N LYS A 101 -23.95 -13.15 -0.75
CA LYS A 101 -24.87 -12.02 -0.74
C LYS A 101 -24.95 -11.35 0.64
N LYS A 102 -24.91 -12.15 1.72
CA LYS A 102 -24.95 -11.68 3.11
C LYS A 102 -23.71 -10.86 3.47
N SER A 103 -22.51 -11.35 3.14
CA SER A 103 -21.25 -10.63 3.42
C SER A 103 -21.13 -9.35 2.60
N LEU A 104 -21.61 -9.34 1.34
CA LEU A 104 -21.65 -8.13 0.53
C LEU A 104 -22.58 -7.06 1.12
N ILE A 105 -23.79 -7.43 1.51
CA ILE A 105 -24.74 -6.51 2.15
C ILE A 105 -24.15 -5.98 3.47
N LYS A 106 -23.54 -6.85 4.30
CA LYS A 106 -22.87 -6.47 5.54
C LYS A 106 -21.74 -5.46 5.27
N ALA A 107 -20.94 -5.68 4.23
CA ALA A 107 -19.88 -4.75 3.85
C ALA A 107 -20.43 -3.38 3.43
N LEU A 108 -21.49 -3.34 2.63
CA LEU A 108 -22.15 -2.09 2.21
C LEU A 108 -22.73 -1.31 3.40
N ILE A 109 -23.31 -2.00 4.38
CA ILE A 109 -23.86 -1.37 5.59
C ILE A 109 -22.76 -0.87 6.51
N ASN A 110 -21.69 -1.64 6.70
CA ASN A 110 -20.61 -1.30 7.62
C ASN A 110 -19.68 -0.22 7.06
N PHE A 111 -19.56 -0.12 5.73
CA PHE A 111 -18.65 0.80 5.05
C PHE A 111 -19.36 1.68 4.02
N PRO A 112 -20.46 2.37 4.41
CA PRO A 112 -21.15 3.27 3.49
C PRO A 112 -20.23 4.46 3.18
N PHE A 113 -20.27 4.91 1.92
CA PHE A 113 -19.52 6.09 1.48
C PHE A 113 -18.01 6.07 1.80
N MET A 114 -17.39 4.90 1.78
CA MET A 114 -15.99 4.71 2.15
C MET A 114 -15.04 5.66 1.39
N THR A 115 -15.27 5.85 0.09
CA THR A 115 -14.47 6.77 -0.75
C THR A 115 -14.56 8.21 -0.25
N VAL A 116 -15.75 8.70 0.09
CA VAL A 116 -15.94 10.06 0.61
C VAL A 116 -15.21 10.22 1.95
N LYS A 117 -15.36 9.25 2.85
CA LYS A 117 -14.70 9.25 4.15
C LYS A 117 -13.17 9.28 4.02
N VAL A 118 -12.61 8.46 3.13
CA VAL A 118 -11.15 8.40 2.89
C VAL A 118 -10.65 9.72 2.29
N VAL A 119 -11.30 10.25 1.26
CA VAL A 119 -10.91 11.52 0.63
C VAL A 119 -10.96 12.67 1.65
N THR A 120 -12.02 12.77 2.42
CA THR A 120 -12.14 13.80 3.48
C THR A 120 -11.03 13.65 4.53
N ALA A 121 -10.72 12.42 4.96
CA ALA A 121 -9.66 12.17 5.92
C ALA A 121 -8.27 12.56 5.39
N ILE A 122 -7.98 12.29 4.11
CA ILE A 122 -6.71 12.69 3.46
C ILE A 122 -6.55 14.22 3.51
N HIS A 123 -7.56 14.96 3.06
CA HIS A 123 -7.51 16.42 3.06
C HIS A 123 -7.42 17.01 4.48
N TRP A 124 -8.17 16.44 5.43
CA TRP A 124 -8.09 16.84 6.82
C TRP A 124 -6.71 16.65 7.43
N GLN A 125 -6.05 15.53 7.17
CA GLN A 125 -4.69 15.30 7.63
C GLN A 125 -3.68 16.24 6.95
N ALA A 126 -3.85 16.51 5.66
CA ALA A 126 -3.02 17.48 4.95
C ALA A 126 -3.11 18.89 5.57
N ILE A 127 -4.32 19.36 5.87
CA ILE A 127 -4.56 20.64 6.55
C ILE A 127 -3.88 20.68 7.92
N LYS A 128 -4.03 19.62 8.73
CA LYS A 128 -3.37 19.53 10.04
C LYS A 128 -1.86 19.60 9.94
N LEU A 129 -1.25 18.92 8.97
CA LEU A 129 0.19 18.92 8.76
C LEU A 129 0.67 20.31 8.32
N TRP A 130 -0.09 20.97 7.45
CA TRP A 130 0.21 22.34 7.01
C TRP A 130 0.20 23.32 8.20
N PHE A 131 -0.81 23.29 9.06
CA PHE A 131 -0.86 24.10 10.28
C PHE A 131 0.28 23.80 11.28
N LYS A 132 0.83 22.57 11.25
CA LYS A 132 2.00 22.20 12.06
C LYS A 132 3.34 22.62 11.43
N GLY A 133 3.30 23.36 10.31
CA GLY A 133 4.52 23.83 9.62
C GLY A 133 5.27 22.74 8.87
N ALA A 134 4.61 21.64 8.51
CA ALA A 134 5.25 20.59 7.71
C ALA A 134 5.70 21.15 6.35
N LYS A 135 6.94 20.85 5.96
CA LYS A 135 7.52 21.28 4.68
C LYS A 135 6.77 20.64 3.52
N LEU A 136 6.41 21.45 2.52
CA LEU A 136 5.79 21.00 1.29
C LEU A 136 6.83 20.78 0.21
N TYR A 137 6.71 19.70 -0.54
CA TYR A 137 7.54 19.36 -1.69
C TYR A 137 6.67 19.34 -2.94
N ASN A 138 7.17 20.00 -3.99
CA ASN A 138 6.48 20.00 -5.28
C ASN A 138 6.56 18.63 -5.95
N ASN A 139 5.53 18.29 -6.73
CA ASN A 139 5.57 17.12 -7.58
C ASN A 139 6.61 17.35 -8.70
N PRO A 140 7.63 16.50 -8.86
CA PRO A 140 8.67 16.67 -9.87
C PRO A 140 8.21 16.38 -11.32
N HIS A 141 6.95 15.94 -11.54
CA HIS A 141 6.40 15.57 -12.86
C HIS A 141 5.18 16.39 -13.22
#